data_ced9f8d47b670c8f0fcf2ce2a533b735
#
_entry.id   ced9f8d47b670c8f0fcf2ce2a533b735
#
_cell.length_a   1.000
_cell.length_b   1.000
_cell.length_c   1.000
_cell.angle_alpha   90.00
_cell.angle_beta   90.00
_cell.angle_gamma   90.00
#
_symmetry.space_group_name_H-M   'P 1'
#
loop_
_entity.id
_entity.type
_entity.pdbx_description
1 polymer ?
#
loop_
_entity_poly.entity_id
_entity_poly.type
_entity_poly.pdbx_seq_one_letter_code
_entity_poly.pdbx_strand_id
1 'polypeptide(L)'
;MKQLTFAPRHHQLTNINVWTPDSRWLAFDVRPSGASFTGETIERVNVETGEVEVIYRGREGAHVGVVTVSPTAERYVFIHGPENPDDAWRYDFHHRRGVVVENGVARNLDAMAITPPFTPGALRGGSHVHVFSPDGAWLSFTYNDHVLHERDPALDLRNVGVALPFGPVTPEIHHPREYAGSHWCALVSRTTPAPRPGSDEINRAYEEGWVGHHGYQKADGSWQPRALAFIGDTLTPAGVKAPELFIVDLPQEEAVWKQAFPGSETTMPAPPTGVTQRRLTFTHDRRYPGPANTPRHWVRSNPQGTAIAFLMKDDNGVAQLWLISPQGGEPRQVTHDAYGVGSAFSWHPSGDALGFMQRNRIVLCDAQTGALTALTPPQTDPISADAVVISPDGRRIAWMQETDGLRQLWMTETGR
;
A
#
# COMPACT_ATOMS: atom_id res chain seq x y z
N MET A 1 20.70 5.32 -18.08
CA MET A 1 20.03 5.99 -16.94
C MET A 1 19.70 7.43 -17.33
N LYS A 2 18.58 7.96 -16.85
CA LYS A 2 18.11 9.33 -17.09
C LYS A 2 17.55 9.90 -15.79
N GLN A 3 18.01 11.10 -15.40
CA GLN A 3 17.37 11.88 -14.35
C GLN A 3 16.10 12.53 -14.91
N LEU A 4 15.00 12.49 -14.13
CA LEU A 4 13.70 13.01 -14.55
C LEU A 4 13.34 14.34 -13.88
N THR A 5 13.81 14.59 -12.65
CA THR A 5 13.49 15.80 -11.89
C THR A 5 14.76 16.54 -11.49
N PHE A 6 14.70 17.90 -11.46
CA PHE A 6 15.84 18.77 -11.23
C PHE A 6 15.53 19.92 -10.25
N ALA A 7 14.28 20.05 -9.80
CA ALA A 7 13.92 21.12 -8.88
C ALA A 7 14.67 20.98 -7.55
N PRO A 8 15.05 22.09 -6.88
CA PRO A 8 15.85 22.08 -5.64
C PRO A 8 14.99 21.70 -4.43
N ARG A 9 14.37 20.53 -4.48
CA ARG A 9 13.51 19.95 -3.43
C ARG A 9 13.53 18.43 -3.53
N HIS A 10 13.05 17.77 -2.48
CA HIS A 10 12.86 16.32 -2.51
C HIS A 10 11.66 15.92 -3.34
N HIS A 11 11.77 14.76 -3.99
CA HIS A 11 10.70 14.10 -4.74
C HIS A 11 10.50 12.70 -4.14
N GLN A 12 9.25 12.31 -3.88
CA GLN A 12 8.92 11.05 -3.22
C GLN A 12 7.98 10.22 -4.10
N LEU A 13 8.39 9.00 -4.42
CA LEU A 13 7.54 7.98 -5.05
C LEU A 13 6.83 7.14 -3.99
N THR A 14 5.57 6.80 -4.24
CA THR A 14 4.95 5.63 -3.65
C THR A 14 5.51 4.37 -4.33
N ASN A 15 5.59 3.26 -3.62
CA ASN A 15 6.25 2.05 -4.15
C ASN A 15 5.36 1.16 -5.04
N ILE A 16 4.21 1.68 -5.49
CA ILE A 16 3.29 1.01 -6.41
C ILE A 16 2.44 2.02 -7.16
N ASN A 17 2.01 1.65 -8.37
CA ASN A 17 1.00 2.37 -9.17
C ASN A 17 1.26 3.88 -9.27
N VAL A 18 2.49 4.26 -9.57
CA VAL A 18 2.86 5.67 -9.75
C VAL A 18 2.97 6.07 -11.23
N TRP A 19 2.93 5.10 -12.13
CA TRP A 19 2.91 5.33 -13.56
C TRP A 19 1.48 5.51 -14.08
N THR A 20 1.31 6.39 -15.07
CA THR A 20 0.07 6.41 -15.87
C THR A 20 -0.05 5.15 -16.72
N PRO A 21 -1.27 4.72 -17.10
CA PRO A 21 -1.48 3.50 -17.87
C PRO A 21 -0.71 3.44 -19.19
N ASP A 22 -0.47 4.60 -19.82
CA ASP A 22 0.30 4.74 -21.06
C ASP A 22 1.83 4.76 -20.85
N SER A 23 2.30 4.60 -19.61
CA SER A 23 3.71 4.61 -19.22
C SER A 23 4.48 5.90 -19.54
N ARG A 24 3.77 7.03 -19.78
CA ARG A 24 4.38 8.31 -20.18
C ARG A 24 4.64 9.26 -19.01
N TRP A 25 3.88 9.13 -17.93
CA TRP A 25 3.99 9.99 -16.78
C TRP A 25 4.26 9.20 -15.51
N LEU A 26 5.06 9.78 -14.63
CA LEU A 26 5.37 9.25 -13.30
C LEU A 26 4.87 10.23 -12.25
N ALA A 27 3.90 9.83 -11.42
CA ALA A 27 3.34 10.65 -10.36
C ALA A 27 4.22 10.59 -9.09
N PHE A 28 4.32 11.71 -8.39
CA PHE A 28 5.11 11.85 -7.17
C PHE A 28 4.55 12.94 -6.26
N ASP A 29 5.05 13.00 -5.04
CA ASP A 29 4.84 14.11 -4.11
C ASP A 29 6.18 14.71 -3.65
N VAL A 30 6.14 15.84 -2.93
CA VAL A 30 7.35 16.62 -2.59
C VAL A 30 7.76 16.50 -1.12
N ARG A 31 7.42 15.41 -0.46
CA ARG A 31 7.82 15.16 0.93
C ARG A 31 9.33 14.92 1.07
N PRO A 32 9.97 15.38 2.14
CA PRO A 32 11.41 15.18 2.36
C PRO A 32 11.77 13.72 2.70
N SER A 33 10.81 12.90 3.15
CA SER A 33 11.03 11.47 3.41
C SER A 33 9.73 10.66 3.34
N GLY A 34 9.82 9.34 3.18
CA GLY A 34 8.65 8.45 3.29
C GLY A 34 7.95 8.50 4.65
N ALA A 35 8.66 8.90 5.71
CA ALA A 35 8.14 9.03 7.06
C ALA A 35 7.54 10.42 7.36
N SER A 36 7.84 11.46 6.57
CA SER A 36 7.31 12.81 6.76
C SER A 36 5.98 13.00 6.04
N PHE A 37 5.16 13.95 6.47
CA PHE A 37 3.93 14.32 5.80
C PHE A 37 3.77 15.84 5.78
N THR A 38 4.64 16.49 5.01
CA THR A 38 4.71 17.96 4.88
C THR A 38 4.63 18.40 3.41
N GLY A 39 4.25 17.50 2.50
CA GLY A 39 4.10 17.80 1.07
C GLY A 39 2.91 18.72 0.83
N GLU A 40 3.06 19.66 -0.10
CA GLU A 40 2.01 20.61 -0.47
C GLU A 40 1.40 20.32 -1.84
N THR A 41 2.08 19.52 -2.66
CA THR A 41 1.65 19.23 -4.03
C THR A 41 1.74 17.74 -4.36
N ILE A 42 0.80 17.31 -5.20
CA ILE A 42 0.88 16.08 -5.99
C ILE A 42 1.24 16.51 -7.40
N GLU A 43 2.26 15.88 -7.95
CA GLU A 43 2.82 16.24 -9.25
C GLU A 43 3.06 14.99 -10.11
N ARG A 44 3.30 15.21 -11.40
CA ARG A 44 3.78 14.18 -12.32
C ARG A 44 4.86 14.72 -13.22
N VAL A 45 5.75 13.86 -13.68
CA VAL A 45 6.78 14.18 -14.67
C VAL A 45 6.59 13.32 -15.91
N ASN A 46 6.65 13.95 -17.08
CA ASN A 46 6.70 13.26 -18.35
C ASN A 46 8.11 12.65 -18.53
N VAL A 47 8.18 11.33 -18.68
CA VAL A 47 9.47 10.62 -18.69
C VAL A 47 10.27 10.82 -19.98
N GLU A 48 9.62 11.29 -21.05
CA GLU A 48 10.29 11.60 -22.33
C GLU A 48 10.77 13.04 -22.39
N THR A 49 9.90 14.00 -22.08
CA THR A 49 10.18 15.44 -22.18
C THR A 49 10.82 16.03 -20.91
N GLY A 50 10.58 15.44 -19.73
CA GLY A 50 10.97 16.01 -18.43
C GLY A 50 10.02 17.12 -17.95
N GLU A 51 8.91 17.36 -18.65
CA GLU A 51 7.88 18.31 -18.23
C GLU A 51 7.25 17.89 -16.90
N VAL A 52 7.09 18.83 -15.98
CA VAL A 52 6.46 18.59 -14.66
C VAL A 52 5.15 19.34 -14.59
N GLU A 53 4.09 18.65 -14.19
CA GLU A 53 2.76 19.21 -13.99
C GLU A 53 2.26 19.00 -12.56
N VAL A 54 1.56 20.01 -12.03
CA VAL A 54 0.88 19.92 -10.74
C VAL A 54 -0.52 19.34 -10.95
N ILE A 55 -0.77 18.17 -10.36
CA ILE A 55 -2.08 17.49 -10.36
C ILE A 55 -3.00 18.09 -9.30
N TYR A 56 -2.46 18.35 -8.11
CA TYR A 56 -3.20 18.88 -6.99
C TYR A 56 -2.31 19.71 -6.06
N ARG A 57 -2.89 20.72 -5.43
CA ARG A 57 -2.25 21.52 -4.38
C ARG A 57 -3.11 21.52 -3.13
N GLY A 58 -2.53 21.18 -2.00
CA GLY A 58 -3.15 21.31 -0.69
C GLY A 58 -3.58 22.76 -0.42
N ARG A 59 -4.70 22.94 0.24
CA ARG A 59 -5.25 24.25 0.60
C ARG A 59 -5.42 24.35 2.10
N GLU A 60 -5.53 25.56 2.60
CA GLU A 60 -5.86 25.84 4.00
C GLU A 60 -4.96 25.10 5.01
N GLY A 61 -3.65 25.00 4.71
CA GLY A 61 -2.67 24.34 5.56
C GLY A 61 -2.66 22.81 5.48
N ALA A 62 -3.49 22.21 4.62
CA ALA A 62 -3.50 20.77 4.43
C ALA A 62 -2.25 20.30 3.70
N HIS A 63 -1.59 19.29 4.21
CA HIS A 63 -0.53 18.56 3.54
C HIS A 63 -1.09 17.40 2.72
N VAL A 64 -0.39 17.05 1.63
CA VAL A 64 -0.78 15.96 0.72
C VAL A 64 0.42 15.09 0.36
N GLY A 65 0.18 13.81 0.05
CA GLY A 65 1.27 12.91 -0.33
C GLY A 65 0.81 11.47 -0.53
N VAL A 66 1.76 10.60 -0.86
CA VAL A 66 1.53 9.15 -1.07
C VAL A 66 0.56 8.92 -2.24
N VAL A 67 0.87 9.53 -3.38
CA VAL A 67 0.04 9.40 -4.57
C VAL A 67 0.17 8.03 -5.23
N THR A 68 -0.96 7.49 -5.70
CA THR A 68 -1.01 6.38 -6.65
C THR A 68 -1.92 6.73 -7.83
N VAL A 69 -1.72 6.03 -8.95
CA VAL A 69 -2.44 6.23 -10.21
C VAL A 69 -3.28 4.98 -10.50
N SER A 70 -4.47 5.17 -11.05
CA SER A 70 -5.27 4.04 -11.53
C SER A 70 -4.57 3.34 -12.70
N PRO A 71 -4.53 1.99 -12.73
CA PRO A 71 -3.93 1.25 -13.83
C PRO A 71 -4.73 1.29 -15.14
N THR A 72 -5.96 1.78 -15.12
CA THR A 72 -6.89 1.75 -16.27
C THR A 72 -7.29 3.11 -16.80
N ALA A 73 -7.03 4.18 -16.05
CA ALA A 73 -7.42 5.54 -16.42
C ALA A 73 -6.49 6.57 -15.75
N GLU A 74 -6.48 7.78 -16.27
CA GLU A 74 -5.76 8.89 -15.65
C GLU A 74 -6.57 9.42 -14.45
N ARG A 75 -6.51 8.66 -13.35
CA ARG A 75 -7.08 9.00 -12.04
C ARG A 75 -5.99 8.87 -10.98
N TYR A 76 -5.92 9.82 -10.09
CA TYR A 76 -4.94 9.87 -9.01
C TYR A 76 -5.66 9.77 -7.68
N VAL A 77 -5.07 9.05 -6.73
CA VAL A 77 -5.53 9.04 -5.35
C VAL A 77 -4.34 9.28 -4.43
N PHE A 78 -4.54 10.04 -3.36
CA PHE A 78 -3.48 10.38 -2.43
C PHE A 78 -4.05 10.62 -1.03
N ILE A 79 -3.18 10.66 -0.03
CA ILE A 79 -3.52 11.06 1.32
C ILE A 79 -3.63 12.58 1.37
N HIS A 80 -4.70 13.06 1.97
CA HIS A 80 -4.95 14.46 2.28
C HIS A 80 -5.06 14.64 3.80
N GLY A 81 -4.26 15.54 4.36
CA GLY A 81 -4.37 15.97 5.75
C GLY A 81 -5.58 16.88 5.98
N PRO A 82 -5.89 17.24 7.21
CA PRO A 82 -6.97 18.16 7.52
C PRO A 82 -6.68 19.58 7.00
N GLU A 83 -7.71 20.24 6.47
CA GLU A 83 -7.71 21.69 6.26
C GLU A 83 -7.84 22.43 7.60
N ASN A 84 -7.29 23.64 7.67
CA ASN A 84 -7.31 24.47 8.88
C ASN A 84 -6.92 23.63 10.12
N PRO A 85 -5.73 22.98 10.11
CA PRO A 85 -5.30 22.17 11.24
C PRO A 85 -5.13 23.06 12.49
N ASP A 86 -5.55 22.54 13.63
CA ASP A 86 -5.41 23.15 14.95
C ASP A 86 -4.83 22.14 15.96
N ASP A 87 -4.65 22.54 17.21
CA ASP A 87 -4.06 21.67 18.24
C ASP A 87 -4.90 20.41 18.52
N ALA A 88 -6.23 20.49 18.34
CA ALA A 88 -7.14 19.36 18.54
C ALA A 88 -7.27 18.48 17.29
N TRP A 89 -7.02 19.03 16.10
CA TRP A 89 -7.20 18.32 14.83
C TRP A 89 -6.07 18.59 13.85
N ARG A 90 -4.85 18.25 14.24
CA ARG A 90 -3.67 18.27 13.36
C ARG A 90 -3.59 16.99 12.55
N TYR A 91 -2.68 16.95 11.58
CA TYR A 91 -2.37 15.72 10.87
C TYR A 91 -1.94 14.62 11.85
N ASP A 92 -2.65 13.48 11.79
CA ASP A 92 -2.30 12.24 12.48
C ASP A 92 -2.84 11.03 11.69
N PHE A 93 -2.49 9.80 12.13
CA PHE A 93 -2.91 8.56 11.45
C PHE A 93 -4.43 8.42 11.37
N HIS A 94 -5.16 8.92 12.31
CA HIS A 94 -6.62 8.86 12.43
C HIS A 94 -7.34 10.14 11.92
N HIS A 95 -6.61 11.14 11.38
CA HIS A 95 -7.18 12.43 10.91
C HIS A 95 -7.02 12.67 9.40
N ARG A 96 -6.54 11.71 8.65
CA ARG A 96 -6.30 11.85 7.20
C ARG A 96 -7.37 11.16 6.38
N ARG A 97 -7.49 11.53 5.11
CA ARG A 97 -8.46 10.96 4.17
C ARG A 97 -7.84 10.67 2.81
N GLY A 98 -8.53 9.86 2.01
CA GLY A 98 -8.26 9.72 0.60
C GLY A 98 -8.91 10.85 -0.20
N VAL A 99 -8.17 11.39 -1.18
CA VAL A 99 -8.72 12.29 -2.20
C VAL A 99 -8.42 11.71 -3.57
N VAL A 100 -9.46 11.58 -4.41
CA VAL A 100 -9.34 11.15 -5.81
C VAL A 100 -9.42 12.38 -6.70
N VAL A 101 -8.50 12.48 -7.66
CA VAL A 101 -8.54 13.46 -8.75
C VAL A 101 -8.77 12.75 -10.07
N GLU A 102 -9.82 13.16 -10.77
CA GLU A 102 -10.18 12.67 -12.10
C GLU A 102 -10.63 13.86 -12.96
N ASN A 103 -10.08 13.99 -14.17
CA ASN A 103 -10.38 15.11 -15.08
C ASN A 103 -10.22 16.50 -14.41
N GLY A 104 -9.20 16.65 -13.55
CA GLY A 104 -8.95 17.89 -12.82
C GLY A 104 -9.91 18.18 -11.66
N VAL A 105 -10.87 17.29 -11.36
CA VAL A 105 -11.83 17.43 -10.27
C VAL A 105 -11.42 16.56 -9.09
N ALA A 106 -11.18 17.19 -7.94
CA ALA A 106 -10.86 16.50 -6.68
C ALA A 106 -12.14 16.18 -5.89
N ARG A 107 -12.22 14.98 -5.31
CA ARG A 107 -13.32 14.53 -4.44
C ARG A 107 -12.75 13.71 -3.28
N ASN A 108 -13.39 13.81 -2.10
CA ASN A 108 -13.09 12.87 -1.01
C ASN A 108 -13.42 11.45 -1.48
N LEU A 109 -12.49 10.52 -1.26
CA LEU A 109 -12.70 9.10 -1.50
C LEU A 109 -13.66 8.53 -0.46
N ASP A 110 -13.28 8.62 0.80
CA ASP A 110 -14.01 8.17 1.97
C ASP A 110 -14.84 9.31 2.58
N ALA A 111 -15.98 8.96 3.16
CA ALA A 111 -16.74 9.82 4.06
C ALA A 111 -16.22 9.66 5.49
N MET A 112 -16.34 10.70 6.31
CA MET A 112 -16.01 10.65 7.75
C MET A 112 -17.25 10.94 8.60
N ALA A 113 -17.55 10.05 9.57
CA ALA A 113 -18.61 10.17 10.55
C ALA A 113 -18.09 9.72 11.92
N ILE A 114 -17.65 10.67 12.75
CA ILE A 114 -17.03 10.40 14.06
C ILE A 114 -17.99 10.53 15.22
N THR A 115 -19.21 11.02 14.96
CA THR A 115 -20.27 11.22 15.96
C THR A 115 -21.38 10.17 15.77
N PRO A 116 -21.86 9.52 16.86
CA PRO A 116 -23.00 8.60 16.74
C PRO A 116 -24.31 9.31 16.33
N PRO A 117 -25.19 8.59 15.59
CA PRO A 117 -25.06 7.24 15.08
C PRO A 117 -24.09 7.17 13.90
N PHE A 118 -23.14 6.20 13.95
CA PHE A 118 -22.15 6.06 12.89
C PHE A 118 -22.78 5.59 11.58
N THR A 119 -22.45 6.30 10.51
CA THR A 119 -23.02 6.06 9.18
C THR A 119 -22.38 4.84 8.52
N PRO A 120 -23.15 3.79 8.13
CA PRO A 120 -22.62 2.69 7.38
C PRO A 120 -21.95 3.15 6.08
N GLY A 121 -20.77 2.61 5.78
CA GLY A 121 -19.97 2.99 4.61
C GLY A 121 -19.11 4.25 4.79
N ALA A 122 -19.29 5.02 5.86
CA ALA A 122 -18.35 6.06 6.27
C ALA A 122 -17.25 5.48 7.18
N LEU A 123 -16.08 6.09 7.13
CA LEU A 123 -15.03 5.86 8.13
C LEU A 123 -15.24 6.78 9.33
N ARG A 124 -14.68 6.43 10.46
CA ARG A 124 -14.67 7.26 11.67
C ARG A 124 -13.25 7.55 12.14
N GLY A 125 -12.35 7.61 11.16
CA GLY A 125 -10.92 7.84 11.34
C GLY A 125 -10.18 7.91 10.02
N GLY A 126 -8.85 7.81 10.07
CA GLY A 126 -7.99 8.08 8.93
C GLY A 126 -7.75 6.89 8.02
N SER A 127 -7.75 7.14 6.71
CA SER A 127 -7.35 6.19 5.66
C SER A 127 -5.95 6.51 5.10
N HIS A 128 -5.21 5.51 4.60
CA HIS A 128 -3.80 5.65 4.28
C HIS A 128 -3.32 4.67 3.20
N VAL A 129 -2.48 5.16 2.28
CA VAL A 129 -1.95 4.41 1.13
C VAL A 129 -3.06 3.77 0.32
N HIS A 130 -3.76 4.60 -0.42
CA HIS A 130 -4.86 4.15 -1.28
C HIS A 130 -4.29 3.55 -2.57
N VAL A 131 -4.68 2.32 -2.91
CA VAL A 131 -4.20 1.63 -4.11
C VAL A 131 -5.37 1.08 -4.90
N PHE A 132 -5.51 1.53 -6.15
CA PHE A 132 -6.53 0.99 -7.05
C PHE A 132 -6.35 -0.50 -7.28
N SER A 133 -7.46 -1.23 -7.35
CA SER A 133 -7.47 -2.60 -7.86
C SER A 133 -6.98 -2.64 -9.31
N PRO A 134 -6.48 -3.76 -9.80
CA PRO A 134 -5.96 -3.86 -11.17
C PRO A 134 -6.94 -3.49 -12.28
N ASP A 135 -8.24 -3.63 -12.04
CA ASP A 135 -9.31 -3.16 -12.93
C ASP A 135 -9.70 -1.69 -12.71
N GLY A 136 -9.06 -1.02 -11.76
CA GLY A 136 -9.29 0.39 -11.43
C GLY A 136 -10.62 0.70 -10.76
N ALA A 137 -11.42 -0.32 -10.39
CA ALA A 137 -12.77 -0.11 -9.87
C ALA A 137 -12.85 0.07 -8.35
N TRP A 138 -12.02 -0.64 -7.60
CA TRP A 138 -11.96 -0.61 -6.13
C TRP A 138 -10.64 0.01 -5.67
N LEU A 139 -10.58 0.41 -4.41
CA LEU A 139 -9.32 0.83 -3.79
C LEU A 139 -9.12 0.11 -2.47
N SER A 140 -7.87 -0.27 -2.17
CA SER A 140 -7.47 -0.71 -0.83
C SER A 140 -6.90 0.46 -0.04
N PHE A 141 -6.91 0.36 1.28
CA PHE A 141 -6.25 1.30 2.18
C PHE A 141 -5.98 0.67 3.54
N THR A 142 -5.06 1.23 4.32
CA THR A 142 -5.00 0.96 5.75
C THR A 142 -5.77 2.02 6.52
N TYR A 143 -6.27 1.66 7.69
CA TYR A 143 -7.19 2.46 8.51
C TYR A 143 -6.73 2.55 9.96
N ASN A 144 -6.91 3.73 10.56
CA ASN A 144 -6.80 3.99 12.00
C ASN A 144 -8.06 4.71 12.49
N ASP A 145 -8.58 4.32 13.66
CA ASP A 145 -9.88 4.75 14.18
C ASP A 145 -9.74 5.94 15.14
N HIS A 146 -10.33 7.10 14.80
CA HIS A 146 -10.31 8.28 15.66
C HIS A 146 -11.13 8.08 16.94
N VAL A 147 -12.32 7.49 16.84
CA VAL A 147 -13.24 7.35 17.99
C VAL A 147 -12.64 6.49 19.10
N LEU A 148 -11.99 5.39 18.70
CA LEU A 148 -11.29 4.53 19.67
C LEU A 148 -9.98 5.16 20.15
N HIS A 149 -9.26 5.90 19.29
CA HIS A 149 -8.04 6.62 19.66
C HIS A 149 -8.29 7.64 20.77
N GLU A 150 -9.32 8.46 20.63
CA GLU A 150 -9.71 9.45 21.64
C GLU A 150 -10.11 8.81 22.97
N ARG A 151 -10.66 7.61 22.93
CA ARG A 151 -11.01 6.85 24.12
C ARG A 151 -9.79 6.25 24.82
N ASP A 152 -8.93 5.59 24.06
CA ASP A 152 -7.67 4.97 24.47
C ASP A 152 -6.83 4.70 23.23
N PRO A 153 -5.68 5.37 23.04
CA PRO A 153 -4.81 5.16 21.87
C PRO A 153 -4.41 3.70 21.64
N ALA A 154 -4.40 2.86 22.67
CA ALA A 154 -4.11 1.42 22.54
C ALA A 154 -5.23 0.65 21.82
N LEU A 155 -6.41 1.21 21.66
CA LEU A 155 -7.54 0.62 20.93
C LEU A 155 -7.56 1.01 19.44
N ASP A 156 -6.75 2.01 19.03
CA ASP A 156 -6.59 2.38 17.62
C ASP A 156 -5.70 1.37 16.87
N LEU A 157 -6.23 0.19 16.67
CA LEU A 157 -5.54 -0.88 15.96
C LEU A 157 -5.63 -0.65 14.45
N ARG A 158 -4.47 -0.67 13.76
CA ARG A 158 -4.44 -0.55 12.30
C ARG A 158 -5.10 -1.74 11.63
N ASN A 159 -5.99 -1.44 10.69
CA ASN A 159 -6.73 -2.40 9.88
C ASN A 159 -6.52 -2.15 8.39
N VAL A 160 -6.87 -3.13 7.56
CA VAL A 160 -6.98 -3.01 6.10
C VAL A 160 -8.45 -2.83 5.74
N GLY A 161 -8.73 -1.92 4.80
CA GLY A 161 -10.06 -1.64 4.28
C GLY A 161 -10.08 -1.51 2.77
N VAL A 162 -11.30 -1.39 2.24
CA VAL A 162 -11.58 -1.16 0.82
C VAL A 162 -12.58 -0.02 0.64
N ALA A 163 -12.40 0.75 -0.43
CA ALA A 163 -13.36 1.73 -0.93
C ALA A 163 -14.00 1.18 -2.21
N LEU A 164 -15.31 1.13 -2.23
CA LEU A 164 -16.15 0.40 -3.18
C LEU A 164 -17.01 1.38 -3.99
N PRO A 165 -17.21 1.17 -5.29
CA PRO A 165 -17.97 2.08 -6.15
C PRO A 165 -19.51 1.91 -6.00
N PHE A 166 -19.99 1.72 -4.75
CA PHE A 166 -21.40 1.48 -4.45
C PHE A 166 -22.16 2.77 -4.10
N GLY A 167 -21.70 3.88 -4.69
CA GLY A 167 -22.31 5.20 -4.55
C GLY A 167 -21.67 6.04 -3.44
N PRO A 168 -22.01 7.34 -3.43
CA PRO A 168 -21.53 8.24 -2.41
C PRO A 168 -22.13 7.91 -1.04
N VAL A 169 -21.37 8.24 0.01
CA VAL A 169 -21.82 8.19 1.39
C VAL A 169 -21.89 9.61 1.93
N THR A 170 -23.06 9.99 2.43
CA THR A 170 -23.30 11.34 2.97
C THR A 170 -23.80 11.18 4.40
N PRO A 171 -22.93 11.30 5.41
CA PRO A 171 -23.33 11.27 6.81
C PRO A 171 -24.18 12.50 7.18
N GLU A 172 -25.00 12.39 8.21
CA GLU A 172 -25.52 13.56 8.89
C GLU A 172 -24.37 14.24 9.63
N ILE A 173 -24.22 15.55 9.44
CA ILE A 173 -23.05 16.30 9.95
C ILE A 173 -23.35 16.79 11.36
N HIS A 174 -22.68 16.23 12.34
CA HIS A 174 -22.77 16.60 13.76
C HIS A 174 -21.44 17.20 14.30
N HIS A 175 -20.37 17.08 13.52
CA HIS A 175 -19.05 17.62 13.89
C HIS A 175 -18.40 18.32 12.67
N PRO A 176 -17.69 19.44 12.84
CA PRO A 176 -17.10 20.20 11.73
C PRO A 176 -16.04 19.45 10.92
N ARG A 177 -15.55 18.33 11.43
CA ARG A 177 -14.57 17.46 10.75
C ARG A 177 -15.23 16.29 9.98
N GLU A 178 -16.56 16.17 9.99
CA GLU A 178 -17.30 15.19 9.23
C GLU A 178 -17.56 15.67 7.80
N TYR A 179 -17.56 14.76 6.84
CA TYR A 179 -17.72 15.07 5.43
C TYR A 179 -18.23 13.86 4.63
N ALA A 180 -18.83 14.17 3.46
CA ALA A 180 -19.27 13.16 2.50
C ALA A 180 -18.07 12.62 1.68
N GLY A 181 -18.17 11.35 1.26
CA GLY A 181 -17.22 10.68 0.37
C GLY A 181 -17.89 10.10 -0.87
N SER A 182 -17.09 9.79 -1.87
CA SER A 182 -17.57 9.28 -3.17
C SER A 182 -17.74 7.75 -3.20
N HIS A 183 -17.16 7.04 -2.24
CA HIS A 183 -17.15 5.58 -2.18
C HIS A 183 -17.70 5.06 -0.85
N TRP A 184 -18.26 3.85 -0.91
CA TRP A 184 -18.62 3.07 0.28
C TRP A 184 -17.36 2.41 0.84
N CYS A 185 -17.01 2.69 2.09
CA CYS A 185 -15.83 2.11 2.74
C CYS A 185 -16.21 1.01 3.73
N ALA A 186 -15.39 -0.04 3.80
CA ALA A 186 -15.52 -1.11 4.78
C ALA A 186 -14.15 -1.71 5.13
N LEU A 187 -14.00 -2.19 6.37
CA LEU A 187 -12.83 -2.97 6.76
C LEU A 187 -12.92 -4.38 6.19
N VAL A 188 -11.77 -5.00 5.95
CA VAL A 188 -11.63 -6.39 5.48
C VAL A 188 -10.80 -7.24 6.42
N SER A 189 -10.06 -6.62 7.35
CA SER A 189 -9.33 -7.31 8.40
C SER A 189 -10.03 -7.16 9.76
N ARG A 190 -9.75 -8.12 10.66
CA ARG A 190 -10.16 -8.07 12.07
C ARG A 190 -8.93 -8.06 12.95
N THR A 191 -8.86 -7.10 13.85
CA THR A 191 -7.79 -6.98 14.84
C THR A 191 -8.36 -7.07 16.25
N THR A 192 -7.52 -7.44 17.20
CA THR A 192 -7.84 -7.47 18.64
C THR A 192 -6.68 -6.90 19.44
N PRO A 193 -6.92 -6.14 20.51
CA PRO A 193 -5.83 -5.61 21.34
C PRO A 193 -5.08 -6.71 22.11
N ALA A 194 -5.67 -7.89 22.25
CA ALA A 194 -5.09 -9.03 22.97
C ALA A 194 -5.17 -10.31 22.12
N PRO A 195 -4.34 -10.47 21.08
CA PRO A 195 -4.30 -11.71 20.31
C PRO A 195 -3.92 -12.91 21.19
N ARG A 196 -4.59 -14.02 21.01
CA ARG A 196 -4.25 -15.25 21.72
C ARG A 196 -2.92 -15.82 21.19
N PRO A 197 -1.95 -16.10 22.06
CA PRO A 197 -0.70 -16.72 21.64
C PRO A 197 -0.92 -18.02 20.86
N GLY A 198 -0.20 -18.17 19.74
CA GLY A 198 -0.29 -19.34 18.85
C GLY A 198 -1.54 -19.41 17.98
N SER A 199 -2.42 -18.39 18.00
CA SER A 199 -3.59 -18.31 17.12
C SER A 199 -3.33 -17.44 15.88
N ASP A 200 -4.35 -17.36 14.99
CA ASP A 200 -4.34 -16.48 13.82
C ASP A 200 -4.92 -15.08 14.11
N GLU A 201 -5.17 -14.77 15.38
CA GLU A 201 -5.56 -13.43 15.78
C GLU A 201 -4.38 -12.46 15.65
N ILE A 202 -4.68 -11.24 15.20
CA ILE A 202 -3.69 -10.17 14.97
C ILE A 202 -4.10 -8.89 15.70
N ASN A 203 -3.11 -8.10 16.12
CA ASN A 203 -3.37 -6.78 16.67
C ASN A 203 -3.09 -5.64 15.67
N ARG A 204 -2.62 -5.96 14.46
CA ARG A 204 -2.33 -4.99 13.41
C ARG A 204 -2.37 -5.66 12.04
N ALA A 205 -2.97 -4.98 11.05
CA ALA A 205 -2.93 -5.36 9.64
C ALA A 205 -2.40 -4.19 8.82
N TYR A 206 -1.45 -4.45 7.89
CA TYR A 206 -0.76 -3.39 7.15
C TYR A 206 -0.06 -3.91 5.90
N GLU A 207 0.35 -2.97 5.04
CA GLU A 207 1.18 -3.19 3.84
C GLU A 207 0.54 -4.17 2.85
N GLU A 208 -0.73 -3.92 2.59
CA GLU A 208 -1.58 -4.71 1.73
C GLU A 208 -1.25 -4.58 0.24
N GLY A 209 -1.64 -5.59 -0.52
CA GLY A 209 -1.54 -5.63 -1.97
C GLY A 209 -2.63 -6.48 -2.60
N TRP A 210 -3.13 -6.05 -3.76
CA TRP A 210 -4.07 -6.81 -4.57
C TRP A 210 -3.45 -8.11 -5.08
N VAL A 211 -4.24 -9.19 -5.13
CA VAL A 211 -3.79 -10.51 -5.59
C VAL A 211 -4.23 -10.74 -7.03
N GLY A 212 -3.24 -10.84 -7.93
CA GLY A 212 -3.45 -11.02 -9.37
C GLY A 212 -4.15 -9.84 -10.04
N HIS A 213 -4.05 -9.73 -11.36
CA HIS A 213 -4.81 -8.72 -12.12
C HIS A 213 -6.30 -9.06 -12.22
N HIS A 214 -6.62 -10.35 -12.19
CA HIS A 214 -7.99 -10.86 -12.25
C HIS A 214 -8.33 -11.76 -11.06
N GLY A 215 -7.56 -11.68 -9.96
CA GLY A 215 -7.69 -12.56 -8.82
C GLY A 215 -6.85 -13.82 -8.92
N TYR A 216 -7.30 -14.92 -8.31
CA TYR A 216 -6.54 -16.17 -8.25
C TYR A 216 -7.46 -17.40 -8.20
N GLN A 217 -6.92 -18.59 -8.55
CA GLN A 217 -7.62 -19.85 -8.42
C GLN A 217 -7.47 -20.40 -7.01
N LYS A 218 -8.60 -20.76 -6.36
CA LYS A 218 -8.61 -21.42 -5.06
C LYS A 218 -8.24 -22.89 -5.15
N ALA A 219 -7.96 -23.52 -4.01
CA ALA A 219 -7.59 -24.94 -3.94
C ALA A 219 -8.69 -25.89 -4.45
N ASP A 220 -9.96 -25.50 -4.36
CA ASP A 220 -11.10 -26.25 -4.88
C ASP A 220 -11.34 -26.07 -6.41
N GLY A 221 -10.46 -25.30 -7.05
CA GLY A 221 -10.55 -24.98 -8.49
C GLY A 221 -11.45 -23.80 -8.84
N SER A 222 -12.21 -23.25 -7.88
CA SER A 222 -13.03 -22.06 -8.09
C SER A 222 -12.16 -20.80 -8.27
N TRP A 223 -12.73 -19.77 -8.89
CA TRP A 223 -12.03 -18.51 -9.15
C TRP A 223 -12.44 -17.45 -8.12
N GLN A 224 -11.43 -16.79 -7.51
CA GLN A 224 -11.63 -15.63 -6.64
C GLN A 224 -11.26 -14.35 -7.40
N PRO A 225 -12.22 -13.52 -7.80
CA PRO A 225 -11.95 -12.36 -8.64
C PRO A 225 -11.15 -11.25 -7.98
N ARG A 226 -11.34 -11.02 -6.68
CA ARG A 226 -10.61 -10.01 -5.90
C ARG A 226 -10.23 -10.53 -4.54
N ALA A 227 -8.98 -10.34 -4.17
CA ALA A 227 -8.44 -10.64 -2.85
C ALA A 227 -7.34 -9.63 -2.50
N LEU A 228 -7.14 -9.42 -1.20
CA LEU A 228 -6.02 -8.64 -0.67
C LEU A 228 -5.13 -9.55 0.18
N ALA A 229 -3.84 -9.48 -0.05
CA ALA A 229 -2.84 -10.02 0.88
C ALA A 229 -2.28 -8.87 1.73
N PHE A 230 -1.90 -9.15 2.97
CA PHE A 230 -1.36 -8.15 3.89
C PHE A 230 -0.50 -8.79 4.97
N ILE A 231 0.26 -7.98 5.71
CA ILE A 231 1.01 -8.42 6.88
C ILE A 231 0.16 -8.23 8.12
N GLY A 232 0.06 -9.26 8.95
CA GLY A 232 -0.65 -9.24 10.24
C GLY A 232 0.30 -9.58 11.40
N ASP A 233 0.26 -8.80 12.48
CA ASP A 233 1.05 -9.04 13.67
C ASP A 233 0.37 -10.07 14.58
N THR A 234 0.87 -11.31 14.57
CA THR A 234 0.44 -12.42 15.44
C THR A 234 1.31 -12.52 16.69
N LEU A 235 0.95 -13.42 17.60
CA LEU A 235 1.79 -13.86 18.70
C LEU A 235 2.18 -15.34 18.52
N THR A 236 3.48 -15.64 18.70
CA THR A 236 3.95 -17.04 18.80
C THR A 236 3.28 -17.73 19.99
N PRO A 237 3.35 -19.09 20.11
CA PRO A 237 2.90 -19.80 21.32
C PRO A 237 3.55 -19.29 22.61
N ALA A 238 4.75 -18.73 22.53
CA ALA A 238 5.46 -18.13 23.67
C ALA A 238 5.06 -16.67 23.94
N GLY A 239 4.09 -16.10 23.20
CA GLY A 239 3.61 -14.72 23.37
C GLY A 239 4.54 -13.65 22.74
N VAL A 240 5.49 -14.04 21.90
CA VAL A 240 6.38 -13.10 21.20
C VAL A 240 5.73 -12.67 19.89
N LYS A 241 5.82 -11.38 19.57
CA LYS A 241 5.29 -10.83 18.33
C LYS A 241 5.99 -11.45 17.11
N ALA A 242 5.20 -11.96 16.18
CA ALA A 242 5.66 -12.51 14.92
C ALA A 242 4.71 -12.05 13.78
N PRO A 243 5.17 -11.16 12.88
CA PRO A 243 4.37 -10.81 11.71
C PRO A 243 4.27 -12.00 10.77
N GLU A 244 3.10 -12.14 10.12
CA GLU A 244 2.85 -13.20 9.15
C GLU A 244 2.04 -12.66 7.97
N LEU A 245 2.05 -13.35 6.83
CA LEU A 245 1.20 -13.00 5.71
C LEU A 245 -0.21 -13.55 5.90
N PHE A 246 -1.17 -12.72 5.53
CA PHE A 246 -2.59 -13.06 5.48
C PHE A 246 -3.16 -12.76 4.09
N ILE A 247 -4.28 -13.39 3.77
CA ILE A 247 -5.10 -13.10 2.60
C ILE A 247 -6.57 -13.02 3.03
N VAL A 248 -7.33 -12.15 2.36
CA VAL A 248 -8.78 -12.04 2.50
C VAL A 248 -9.43 -12.05 1.12
N ASP A 249 -10.40 -12.94 0.93
CA ASP A 249 -11.24 -13.02 -0.25
C ASP A 249 -12.35 -11.99 -0.16
N LEU A 250 -12.56 -11.24 -1.25
CA LEU A 250 -13.51 -10.14 -1.29
C LEU A 250 -14.74 -10.53 -2.13
N PRO A 251 -15.95 -10.55 -1.54
CA PRO A 251 -17.18 -10.79 -2.27
C PRO A 251 -17.43 -9.66 -3.26
N GLN A 252 -18.14 -9.98 -4.36
CA GLN A 252 -18.44 -9.03 -5.42
C GLN A 252 -19.78 -8.32 -5.21
N GLU A 253 -20.67 -8.90 -4.40
CA GLU A 253 -22.05 -8.48 -4.22
C GLU A 253 -22.14 -7.28 -3.28
N GLU A 254 -22.69 -6.17 -3.76
CA GLU A 254 -22.92 -4.95 -2.97
C GLU A 254 -23.71 -5.25 -1.67
N ALA A 255 -24.71 -6.10 -1.75
CA ALA A 255 -25.57 -6.46 -0.61
C ALA A 255 -24.79 -7.06 0.58
N VAL A 256 -23.67 -7.74 0.33
CA VAL A 256 -22.78 -8.25 1.38
C VAL A 256 -22.08 -7.07 2.09
N TRP A 257 -21.55 -6.13 1.34
CA TRP A 257 -20.82 -4.99 1.88
C TRP A 257 -21.71 -4.04 2.69
N LYS A 258 -22.98 -3.90 2.31
CA LYS A 258 -23.97 -3.11 3.07
C LYS A 258 -24.25 -3.66 4.47
N GLN A 259 -23.80 -4.88 4.79
CA GLN A 259 -23.92 -5.51 6.11
C GLN A 259 -22.68 -5.27 6.99
N ALA A 260 -21.65 -4.57 6.50
CA ALA A 260 -20.48 -4.23 7.31
C ALA A 260 -20.89 -3.42 8.56
N PHE A 261 -20.32 -3.80 9.69
CA PHE A 261 -20.61 -3.12 10.96
C PHE A 261 -19.83 -1.79 11.01
N PRO A 262 -20.49 -0.62 11.17
CA PRO A 262 -19.83 0.68 11.18
C PRO A 262 -19.05 0.98 12.47
N GLY A 263 -19.08 0.07 13.45
CA GLY A 263 -18.50 0.27 14.77
C GLY A 263 -19.48 0.85 15.79
N SER A 264 -19.00 0.97 17.01
CA SER A 264 -19.67 1.69 18.11
C SER A 264 -18.66 2.57 18.86
N GLU A 265 -19.07 3.31 19.85
CA GLU A 265 -18.16 4.13 20.68
C GLU A 265 -17.05 3.30 21.38
N THR A 266 -17.25 1.98 21.47
CA THR A 266 -16.32 1.07 22.17
C THR A 266 -15.80 -0.07 21.31
N THR A 267 -16.27 -0.21 20.07
CA THR A 267 -15.97 -1.35 19.21
C THR A 267 -15.52 -0.88 17.83
N MET A 268 -14.41 -1.44 17.36
CA MET A 268 -13.88 -1.23 16.01
C MET A 268 -14.93 -1.60 14.94
N PRO A 269 -15.02 -0.85 13.83
CA PRO A 269 -15.75 -1.32 12.66
C PRO A 269 -15.29 -2.72 12.23
N ALA A 270 -16.19 -3.51 11.68
CA ALA A 270 -15.87 -4.88 11.32
C ALA A 270 -16.32 -5.22 9.89
N PRO A 271 -15.58 -6.11 9.20
CA PRO A 271 -15.98 -6.59 7.89
C PRO A 271 -17.34 -7.30 7.94
N PRO A 272 -18.02 -7.41 6.78
CA PRO A 272 -19.26 -8.18 6.67
C PRO A 272 -19.10 -9.62 7.14
N THR A 273 -20.21 -10.25 7.53
CA THR A 273 -20.22 -11.69 7.82
C THR A 273 -19.74 -12.48 6.61
N GLY A 274 -18.83 -13.44 6.84
CA GLY A 274 -18.25 -14.27 5.76
C GLY A 274 -16.99 -13.70 5.14
N VAL A 275 -16.66 -12.40 5.35
CA VAL A 275 -15.35 -11.84 5.00
C VAL A 275 -14.37 -12.15 6.13
N THR A 276 -13.48 -13.11 5.91
CA THR A 276 -12.54 -13.60 6.91
C THR A 276 -11.12 -13.67 6.35
N GLN A 277 -10.18 -13.21 7.13
CA GLN A 277 -8.75 -13.34 6.81
C GLN A 277 -8.26 -14.75 7.09
N ARG A 278 -7.36 -15.24 6.24
CA ARG A 278 -6.69 -16.53 6.37
C ARG A 278 -5.18 -16.31 6.38
N ARG A 279 -4.49 -16.91 7.35
CA ARG A 279 -3.03 -16.86 7.45
C ARG A 279 -2.39 -17.71 6.35
N LEU A 280 -1.35 -17.18 5.70
CA LEU A 280 -0.62 -17.85 4.62
C LEU A 280 0.72 -18.42 5.07
N THR A 281 1.42 -17.75 5.99
CA THR A 281 2.76 -18.15 6.46
C THR A 281 2.74 -18.54 7.93
N PHE A 282 3.60 -19.50 8.31
CA PHE A 282 3.75 -20.04 9.66
C PHE A 282 5.24 -20.14 9.97
N THR A 283 5.87 -18.99 10.32
CA THR A 283 7.32 -18.85 10.36
C THR A 283 7.90 -18.78 11.78
N HIS A 284 7.07 -18.97 12.81
CA HIS A 284 7.45 -18.77 14.22
C HIS A 284 8.63 -19.65 14.71
N ASP A 285 8.86 -20.79 14.06
CA ASP A 285 10.00 -21.68 14.37
C ASP A 285 11.33 -21.27 13.70
N ARG A 286 11.29 -20.26 12.82
CA ARG A 286 12.50 -19.78 12.15
C ARG A 286 13.35 -18.93 13.09
N ARG A 287 14.67 -18.89 12.85
CA ARG A 287 15.60 -18.02 13.56
C ARG A 287 15.20 -16.52 13.43
N TYR A 288 14.69 -16.14 12.27
CA TYR A 288 14.17 -14.79 11.96
C TYR A 288 12.75 -14.93 11.42
N PRO A 289 11.73 -14.96 12.29
CA PRO A 289 10.37 -15.19 11.88
C PRO A 289 9.75 -13.97 11.18
N GLY A 290 8.87 -14.26 10.23
CA GLY A 290 8.02 -13.31 9.55
C GLY A 290 8.67 -12.42 8.50
N PRO A 291 7.85 -11.62 7.80
CA PRO A 291 8.33 -10.60 6.87
C PRO A 291 9.34 -9.64 7.50
N ALA A 292 10.36 -9.29 6.72
CA ALA A 292 11.40 -8.35 7.17
C ALA A 292 10.84 -6.92 7.28
N ASN A 293 11.16 -6.22 8.37
CA ASN A 293 10.78 -4.83 8.55
C ASN A 293 11.67 -3.84 7.76
N THR A 294 12.85 -4.30 7.35
CA THR A 294 13.84 -3.50 6.64
C THR A 294 14.44 -4.33 5.50
N PRO A 295 14.42 -3.79 4.26
CA PRO A 295 13.74 -2.56 3.88
C PRO A 295 12.21 -2.67 4.02
N ARG A 296 11.54 -1.53 4.25
CA ARG A 296 10.08 -1.48 4.28
C ARG A 296 9.52 -1.83 2.91
N HIS A 297 8.56 -2.73 2.87
CA HIS A 297 7.96 -3.19 1.62
C HIS A 297 6.50 -3.56 1.82
N TRP A 298 5.75 -3.56 0.73
CA TRP A 298 4.39 -4.11 0.67
C TRP A 298 4.42 -5.49 0.02
N VAL A 299 3.52 -6.36 0.42
CA VAL A 299 3.32 -7.63 -0.29
C VAL A 299 2.83 -7.35 -1.71
N ARG A 300 3.32 -8.11 -2.71
CA ARG A 300 3.00 -7.89 -4.12
C ARG A 300 2.73 -9.19 -4.83
N SER A 301 1.53 -9.36 -5.38
CA SER A 301 1.23 -10.50 -6.24
C SER A 301 1.74 -10.28 -7.66
N ASN A 302 2.13 -11.37 -8.33
CA ASN A 302 2.33 -11.34 -9.77
C ASN A 302 0.98 -11.14 -10.50
N PRO A 303 0.99 -10.65 -11.77
CA PRO A 303 -0.24 -10.42 -12.53
C PRO A 303 -1.16 -11.63 -12.66
N GLN A 304 -0.59 -12.84 -12.71
CA GLN A 304 -1.33 -14.10 -12.85
C GLN A 304 -2.06 -14.52 -11.56
N GLY A 305 -1.76 -13.92 -10.40
CA GLY A 305 -2.34 -14.32 -9.12
C GLY A 305 -1.85 -15.68 -8.62
N THR A 306 -0.67 -16.12 -9.05
CA THR A 306 -0.10 -17.43 -8.68
C THR A 306 0.95 -17.34 -7.59
N ALA A 307 1.52 -16.15 -7.37
CA ALA A 307 2.58 -15.93 -6.39
C ALA A 307 2.45 -14.54 -5.75
N ILE A 308 2.67 -14.48 -4.45
CA ILE A 308 2.79 -13.26 -3.64
C ILE A 308 4.25 -13.13 -3.22
N ALA A 309 4.89 -12.03 -3.57
CA ALA A 309 6.26 -11.70 -3.20
C ALA A 309 6.30 -10.89 -1.90
N PHE A 310 7.30 -11.17 -1.08
CA PHE A 310 7.60 -10.46 0.16
C PHE A 310 9.07 -10.63 0.52
N LEU A 311 9.57 -9.82 1.45
CA LEU A 311 10.92 -9.95 1.99
C LEU A 311 10.87 -10.66 3.34
N MET A 312 11.75 -11.63 3.53
CA MET A 312 11.96 -12.31 4.80
C MET A 312 13.47 -12.60 4.97
N LYS A 313 13.97 -12.58 6.19
CA LYS A 313 15.36 -12.89 6.46
C LYS A 313 15.62 -14.38 6.28
N ASP A 314 16.75 -14.70 5.65
CA ASP A 314 17.31 -16.05 5.63
C ASP A 314 17.97 -16.40 6.97
N ASP A 315 18.54 -17.59 7.09
CA ASP A 315 19.20 -18.05 8.32
C ASP A 315 20.47 -17.26 8.69
N ASN A 316 21.02 -16.48 7.75
CA ASN A 316 22.13 -15.55 7.97
C ASN A 316 21.66 -14.15 8.39
N GLY A 317 20.34 -13.90 8.43
CA GLY A 317 19.75 -12.61 8.79
C GLY A 317 19.69 -11.61 7.64
N VAL A 318 19.94 -12.05 6.41
CA VAL A 318 19.90 -11.23 5.18
C VAL A 318 18.45 -11.20 4.65
N ALA A 319 17.93 -10.01 4.37
CA ALA A 319 16.60 -9.85 3.76
C ALA A 319 16.63 -10.33 2.31
N GLN A 320 15.96 -11.43 2.04
CA GLN A 320 15.85 -12.05 0.73
C GLN A 320 14.44 -11.92 0.17
N LEU A 321 14.30 -12.09 -1.14
CA LEU A 321 13.02 -12.19 -1.82
C LEU A 321 12.45 -13.60 -1.68
N TRP A 322 11.18 -13.67 -1.25
CA TRP A 322 10.44 -14.92 -1.09
C TRP A 322 9.11 -14.84 -1.83
N LEU A 323 8.62 -15.99 -2.27
CA LEU A 323 7.32 -16.16 -2.91
C LEU A 323 6.47 -17.18 -2.17
N ILE A 324 5.17 -16.90 -2.08
CA ILE A 324 4.17 -17.84 -1.57
C ILE A 324 2.93 -17.86 -2.48
N SER A 325 2.27 -19.02 -2.58
CA SER A 325 0.99 -19.12 -3.27
C SER A 325 -0.12 -18.39 -2.49
N PRO A 326 -1.10 -17.74 -3.15
CA PRO A 326 -2.31 -17.26 -2.48
C PRO A 326 -3.12 -18.37 -1.77
N GLN A 327 -2.88 -19.61 -2.13
CA GLN A 327 -3.47 -20.79 -1.45
C GLN A 327 -2.76 -21.13 -0.12
N GLY A 328 -1.55 -20.57 0.10
CA GLY A 328 -0.66 -20.91 1.20
C GLY A 328 0.39 -21.95 0.82
N GLY A 329 0.92 -22.66 1.78
CA GLY A 329 2.02 -23.62 1.63
C GLY A 329 3.36 -23.07 2.11
N GLU A 330 4.45 -23.76 1.79
CA GLU A 330 5.79 -23.33 2.19
C GLU A 330 6.29 -22.16 1.31
N PRO A 331 6.77 -21.07 1.92
CA PRO A 331 7.39 -19.98 1.18
C PRO A 331 8.67 -20.45 0.47
N ARG A 332 8.83 -20.08 -0.79
CA ARG A 332 10.04 -20.38 -1.58
C ARG A 332 10.96 -19.16 -1.59
N GLN A 333 12.19 -19.33 -1.13
CA GLN A 333 13.24 -18.33 -1.27
C GLN A 333 13.66 -18.21 -2.75
N VAL A 334 13.79 -16.95 -3.24
CA VAL A 334 14.17 -16.66 -4.63
C VAL A 334 15.63 -16.20 -4.71
N THR A 335 16.02 -15.26 -3.85
CA THR A 335 17.40 -14.75 -3.82
C THR A 335 18.19 -15.38 -2.67
N HIS A 336 19.49 -15.62 -2.88
CA HIS A 336 20.33 -16.38 -1.93
C HIS A 336 21.71 -15.75 -1.71
N ASP A 337 21.93 -14.51 -2.16
CA ASP A 337 23.23 -13.86 -2.04
C ASP A 337 23.44 -13.17 -0.70
N ALA A 338 24.70 -12.83 -0.41
CA ALA A 338 25.08 -12.23 0.87
C ALA A 338 24.64 -10.76 1.03
N TYR A 339 24.10 -10.13 0.00
CA TYR A 339 23.75 -8.70 0.02
C TYR A 339 22.24 -8.48 0.16
N GLY A 340 21.43 -9.45 -0.26
CA GLY A 340 19.99 -9.43 -0.17
C GLY A 340 19.32 -8.33 -1.01
N VAL A 341 18.07 -8.05 -0.67
CA VAL A 341 17.24 -7.00 -1.29
C VAL A 341 17.32 -5.73 -0.46
N GLY A 342 17.72 -4.62 -1.07
CA GLY A 342 17.99 -3.36 -0.38
C GLY A 342 16.88 -2.31 -0.50
N SER A 343 15.74 -2.62 -1.14
CA SER A 343 14.61 -1.69 -1.32
C SER A 343 13.27 -2.41 -1.37
N ALA A 344 12.18 -1.65 -1.36
CA ALA A 344 10.91 -2.12 -1.90
C ALA A 344 11.10 -2.58 -3.35
N PHE A 345 10.22 -3.44 -3.82
CA PHE A 345 10.32 -4.10 -5.13
C PHE A 345 9.00 -4.01 -5.90
N SER A 346 9.07 -4.22 -7.21
CA SER A 346 7.88 -4.33 -8.07
C SER A 346 8.01 -5.48 -9.06
N TRP A 347 6.87 -6.11 -9.38
CA TRP A 347 6.80 -7.09 -10.44
C TRP A 347 6.91 -6.46 -11.82
N HIS A 348 7.61 -7.11 -12.71
CA HIS A 348 7.49 -6.87 -14.15
C HIS A 348 6.10 -7.33 -14.63
N PRO A 349 5.43 -6.59 -15.56
CA PRO A 349 4.06 -6.95 -16.00
C PRO A 349 3.92 -8.34 -16.61
N SER A 350 4.99 -8.95 -17.10
CA SER A 350 4.99 -10.36 -17.53
C SER A 350 4.78 -11.35 -16.38
N GLY A 351 5.11 -10.94 -15.13
CA GLY A 351 5.01 -11.78 -13.94
C GLY A 351 6.15 -12.78 -13.75
N ASP A 352 7.22 -12.68 -14.53
CA ASP A 352 8.39 -13.57 -14.49
C ASP A 352 9.64 -12.94 -13.84
N ALA A 353 9.60 -11.63 -13.53
CA ALA A 353 10.74 -10.93 -12.93
C ALA A 353 10.29 -9.85 -11.93
N LEU A 354 11.22 -9.48 -11.04
CA LEU A 354 11.04 -8.40 -10.06
C LEU A 354 12.21 -7.40 -10.14
N GLY A 355 11.89 -6.11 -10.03
CA GLY A 355 12.88 -5.05 -9.97
C GLY A 355 13.09 -4.55 -8.54
N PHE A 356 14.33 -4.38 -8.11
CA PHE A 356 14.70 -3.82 -6.81
C PHE A 356 16.11 -3.25 -6.80
N MET A 357 16.49 -2.61 -5.71
CA MET A 357 17.86 -2.14 -5.49
C MET A 357 18.67 -3.20 -4.72
N GLN A 358 19.88 -3.46 -5.21
CA GLN A 358 20.88 -4.27 -4.52
C GLN A 358 22.27 -3.63 -4.68
N ARG A 359 23.02 -3.50 -3.58
CA ARG A 359 24.36 -2.90 -3.59
C ARG A 359 24.41 -1.54 -4.30
N ASN A 360 23.44 -0.68 -4.00
CA ASN A 360 23.30 0.65 -4.59
C ASN A 360 23.25 0.67 -6.14
N ARG A 361 22.62 -0.34 -6.73
CA ARG A 361 22.30 -0.43 -8.16
C ARG A 361 20.93 -1.05 -8.38
N ILE A 362 20.30 -0.77 -9.50
CA ILE A 362 19.02 -1.36 -9.88
C ILE A 362 19.27 -2.69 -10.58
N VAL A 363 18.52 -3.71 -10.18
CA VAL A 363 18.59 -5.07 -10.74
C VAL A 363 17.19 -5.57 -11.10
N LEU A 364 17.14 -6.48 -12.09
CA LEU A 364 16.01 -7.38 -12.33
C LEU A 364 16.39 -8.77 -11.82
N CYS A 365 15.46 -9.39 -11.10
CA CYS A 365 15.57 -10.76 -10.60
C CYS A 365 14.58 -11.64 -11.35
N ASP A 366 15.03 -12.69 -11.96
CA ASP A 366 14.17 -13.74 -12.50
C ASP A 366 13.45 -14.46 -11.33
N ALA A 367 12.13 -14.49 -11.38
CA ALA A 367 11.32 -14.99 -10.26
C ALA A 367 11.39 -16.51 -10.09
N GLN A 368 11.77 -17.24 -11.14
CA GLN A 368 11.90 -18.70 -11.09
C GLN A 368 13.27 -19.12 -10.59
N THR A 369 14.34 -18.55 -11.15
CA THR A 369 15.73 -18.97 -10.94
C THR A 369 16.47 -18.15 -9.89
N GLY A 370 16.00 -16.95 -9.57
CA GLY A 370 16.69 -15.99 -8.71
C GLY A 370 17.89 -15.29 -9.37
N ALA A 371 18.09 -15.51 -10.68
CA ALA A 371 19.17 -14.88 -11.43
C ALA A 371 19.01 -13.36 -11.49
N LEU A 372 20.09 -12.63 -11.18
CA LEU A 372 20.10 -11.18 -11.15
C LEU A 372 20.76 -10.60 -12.40
N THR A 373 20.06 -9.68 -13.04
CA THR A 373 20.58 -8.86 -14.15
C THR A 373 20.71 -7.41 -13.66
N ALA A 374 21.93 -6.87 -13.70
CA ALA A 374 22.17 -5.48 -13.36
C ALA A 374 21.69 -4.56 -14.50
N LEU A 375 20.80 -3.61 -14.17
CA LEU A 375 20.31 -2.60 -15.12
C LEU A 375 21.13 -1.32 -15.06
N THR A 376 21.79 -1.07 -13.93
CA THR A 376 22.67 0.07 -13.74
C THR A 376 24.02 -0.37 -13.14
N PRO A 377 25.12 0.38 -13.36
CA PRO A 377 26.31 0.21 -12.54
C PRO A 377 26.00 0.57 -11.07
N PRO A 378 26.83 0.17 -10.10
CA PRO A 378 26.74 0.69 -8.73
C PRO A 378 26.82 2.22 -8.77
N GLN A 379 25.94 2.89 -8.04
CA GLN A 379 25.88 4.34 -7.97
C GLN A 379 26.78 4.85 -6.86
N THR A 380 27.30 6.08 -7.01
CA THR A 380 28.02 6.79 -5.96
C THR A 380 27.05 7.33 -4.91
N ASP A 381 26.00 7.99 -5.41
CA ASP A 381 24.96 8.57 -4.56
C ASP A 381 23.94 7.51 -4.13
N PRO A 382 23.39 7.61 -2.91
CA PRO A 382 22.46 6.59 -2.38
C PRO A 382 21.17 6.50 -3.20
N ILE A 383 20.79 5.29 -3.56
CA ILE A 383 19.44 4.95 -4.04
C ILE A 383 18.55 4.75 -2.83
N SER A 384 17.37 5.39 -2.82
CA SER A 384 16.39 5.23 -1.74
C SER A 384 15.82 3.81 -1.69
N ALA A 385 15.67 3.29 -0.49
CA ALA A 385 15.03 1.99 -0.26
C ALA A 385 13.49 2.02 -0.43
N ASP A 386 12.88 3.20 -0.53
CA ASP A 386 11.42 3.36 -0.42
C ASP A 386 10.66 2.86 -1.65
N ALA A 387 11.22 3.01 -2.86
CA ALA A 387 10.51 2.62 -4.07
C ALA A 387 11.47 2.30 -5.23
N VAL A 388 11.19 1.18 -5.90
CA VAL A 388 11.69 0.82 -7.23
C VAL A 388 10.48 0.30 -8.02
N VAL A 389 10.10 1.00 -9.09
CA VAL A 389 8.80 0.82 -9.76
C VAL A 389 8.94 0.63 -11.26
N ILE A 390 8.44 -0.49 -11.77
CA ILE A 390 8.44 -0.82 -13.19
C ILE A 390 7.20 -0.21 -13.85
N SER A 391 7.35 0.28 -15.08
CA SER A 391 6.26 0.86 -15.87
C SER A 391 5.25 -0.22 -16.33
N PRO A 392 3.97 0.15 -16.59
CA PRO A 392 2.95 -0.80 -17.05
C PRO A 392 3.29 -1.53 -18.33
N ASP A 393 4.07 -0.91 -19.24
CA ASP A 393 4.56 -1.55 -20.46
C ASP A 393 5.79 -2.46 -20.27
N GLY A 394 6.34 -2.51 -19.05
CA GLY A 394 7.49 -3.30 -18.67
C GLY A 394 8.85 -2.74 -19.14
N ARG A 395 8.86 -1.69 -19.95
CA ARG A 395 10.07 -1.21 -20.63
C ARG A 395 10.99 -0.36 -19.75
N ARG A 396 10.45 0.25 -18.67
CA ARG A 396 11.17 1.21 -17.84
C ARG A 396 11.05 0.86 -16.37
N ILE A 397 12.06 1.24 -15.62
CA ILE A 397 12.09 1.12 -14.15
C ILE A 397 12.56 2.44 -13.57
N ALA A 398 11.83 2.97 -12.58
CA ALA A 398 12.13 4.23 -11.94
C ALA A 398 12.39 4.05 -10.44
N TRP A 399 13.20 4.94 -9.88
CA TRP A 399 13.58 4.98 -8.48
C TRP A 399 13.88 6.41 -8.02
N MET A 400 14.11 6.56 -6.74
CA MET A 400 14.62 7.78 -6.15
C MET A 400 16.11 7.63 -5.82
N GLN A 401 16.90 8.64 -6.12
CA GLN A 401 18.33 8.68 -5.80
C GLN A 401 18.70 10.06 -5.30
N GLU A 402 19.59 10.16 -4.34
CA GLU A 402 20.15 11.42 -3.91
C GLU A 402 20.98 12.04 -5.03
N THR A 403 20.82 13.34 -5.23
CA THR A 403 21.59 14.16 -6.17
C THR A 403 21.73 15.53 -5.52
N ASP A 404 22.96 15.94 -5.22
CA ASP A 404 23.24 17.19 -4.49
C ASP A 404 22.50 17.30 -3.14
N GLY A 405 22.38 16.19 -2.41
CA GLY A 405 21.70 16.11 -1.11
C GLY A 405 20.17 16.11 -1.16
N LEU A 406 19.58 16.07 -2.36
CA LEU A 406 18.14 16.05 -2.59
C LEU A 406 17.74 14.78 -3.33
N ARG A 407 16.61 14.19 -2.95
CA ARG A 407 16.05 13.05 -3.69
C ARG A 407 15.45 13.52 -4.99
N GLN A 408 15.97 12.96 -6.09
CA GLN A 408 15.50 13.16 -7.44
C GLN A 408 14.99 11.84 -8.03
N LEU A 409 14.12 11.92 -9.02
CA LEU A 409 13.61 10.77 -9.74
C LEU A 409 14.53 10.41 -10.89
N TRP A 410 14.82 9.13 -10.99
CA TRP A 410 15.68 8.55 -12.02
C TRP A 410 14.97 7.37 -12.68
N MET A 411 15.34 7.04 -13.91
CA MET A 411 14.87 5.86 -14.61
C MET A 411 15.94 5.24 -15.50
N THR A 412 15.72 3.98 -15.88
CA THR A 412 16.44 3.28 -16.95
C THR A 412 15.51 2.34 -17.70
N GLU A 413 15.95 1.82 -18.83
CA GLU A 413 15.25 0.76 -19.54
C GLU A 413 15.48 -0.59 -18.84
N THR A 414 14.49 -1.49 -18.90
CA THR A 414 14.59 -2.85 -18.37
C THR A 414 15.31 -3.80 -19.31
N GLY A 415 15.37 -3.47 -20.60
CA GLY A 415 15.90 -4.35 -21.66
C GLY A 415 14.97 -5.49 -22.06
N ARG A 416 13.69 -5.41 -21.70
CA ARG A 416 12.64 -6.38 -21.99
C ARG A 416 11.51 -5.78 -22.82
#